data_f779ba4c7d56881b0f69602f5246103c
#
_entry.id   f779ba4c7d56881b0f69602f5246103c
#
_cell.length_a   1.000
_cell.length_b   1.000
_cell.length_c   1.000
_cell.angle_alpha   90.00
_cell.angle_beta   90.00
_cell.angle_gamma   90.00
#
_symmetry.space_group_name_H-M   'P 1'
#
loop_
_entity.id
_entity.type
_entity.pdbx_description
1 polymer ?
#
loop_
_entity_poly.entity_id
_entity_poly.type
_entity_poly.pdbx_seq_one_letter_code
_entity_poly.pdbx_strand_id
1 'polypeptide(L)'
;CRIENCHSRRIRNIDIAEPRSHTPRGNAIPSRSAATCHVMSRTCYKVYDNAYPHFLTCIVVEWLPVFTRPDAVQIVLDSWTFLQRAGRLKLFAYVILENHLHFIASSDELSKEVGDFKSFTARKLIDLLQSAGAKTILDQLAFRKAKHKSDRDFQFWQEGSHPQQISSDEMMCQKIDYIHYNPVQRGFVDDPVHWRYSSARNYAGLPGLIEVATDWR
;
A
#
# COMPACT_ATOMS: atom_id res chain seq x y z
N CYS A 1 -15.71 23.47 9.04
CA CYS A 1 -14.32 23.93 8.90
C CYS A 1 -13.74 23.24 7.68
N ARG A 2 -13.45 24.03 6.65
CA ARG A 2 -13.28 23.59 5.26
C ARG A 2 -11.92 22.98 5.00
N ILE A 3 -11.92 21.93 4.19
CA ILE A 3 -10.80 21.17 3.61
C ILE A 3 -9.90 22.05 2.70
N GLU A 4 -10.27 23.29 2.45
CA GLU A 4 -9.53 24.26 1.60
C GLU A 4 -8.08 24.54 2.07
N ASN A 5 -7.71 24.15 3.29
CA ASN A 5 -6.37 24.42 3.84
C ASN A 5 -5.31 23.33 3.60
N CYS A 6 -5.68 22.14 3.16
CA CYS A 6 -4.69 21.10 2.86
C CYS A 6 -4.13 21.23 1.44
N HIS A 7 -4.97 21.64 0.46
CA HIS A 7 -4.58 21.74 -0.95
C HIS A 7 -3.93 23.07 -1.35
N SER A 8 -4.13 24.17 -0.58
CA SER A 8 -3.75 25.53 -1.00
C SER A 8 -2.32 25.97 -0.64
N ARG A 9 -1.51 25.18 0.04
CA ARG A 9 -0.20 25.62 0.57
C ARG A 9 1.05 25.17 -0.18
N ARG A 10 0.95 24.44 -1.31
CA ARG A 10 2.15 23.98 -2.04
C ARG A 10 2.05 24.10 -3.56
N ILE A 11 1.94 25.31 -4.09
CA ILE A 11 2.46 25.63 -5.43
C ILE A 11 3.54 26.70 -5.24
N ARG A 12 4.65 26.36 -4.62
CA ARG A 12 5.92 27.10 -4.73
C ARG A 12 7.07 26.19 -4.26
N ASN A 13 8.04 26.00 -5.17
CA ASN A 13 9.36 25.38 -5.01
C ASN A 13 9.40 23.85 -5.04
N ILE A 14 9.48 23.29 -6.25
CA ILE A 14 10.18 22.02 -6.51
C ILE A 14 11.45 22.41 -7.28
N ASP A 15 12.58 22.47 -6.57
CA ASP A 15 13.91 22.46 -7.20
C ASP A 15 14.19 21.06 -7.73
N ILE A 16 14.35 20.97 -9.05
CA ILE A 16 14.76 19.76 -9.75
C ILE A 16 16.27 19.61 -9.55
N ALA A 17 16.71 18.74 -8.64
CA ALA A 17 18.10 18.37 -8.51
C ALA A 17 18.42 17.19 -9.42
N GLU A 18 19.30 17.41 -10.42
CA GLU A 18 19.86 16.38 -11.30
C GLU A 18 20.75 15.39 -10.52
N PRO A 19 20.82 14.11 -10.93
CA PRO A 19 21.64 13.11 -10.28
C PRO A 19 23.12 13.27 -10.70
N ARG A 20 23.99 13.55 -9.74
CA ARG A 20 25.43 13.51 -9.94
C ARG A 20 25.96 12.08 -9.92
N SER A 21 26.66 11.70 -10.99
CA SER A 21 27.42 10.46 -11.11
C SER A 21 28.58 10.41 -10.09
N HIS A 22 28.66 9.38 -9.26
CA HIS A 22 29.83 9.10 -8.43
C HIS A 22 30.40 7.72 -8.77
N THR A 23 31.62 7.73 -9.30
CA THR A 23 32.50 6.56 -9.45
C THR A 23 33.03 6.08 -8.09
N PRO A 24 33.15 4.78 -7.85
CA PRO A 24 33.67 4.27 -6.58
C PRO A 24 35.19 4.18 -6.59
N ARG A 25 35.84 4.75 -5.58
CA ARG A 25 37.24 4.45 -5.22
C ARG A 25 37.24 3.30 -4.21
N GLY A 26 38.04 2.25 -4.52
CA GLY A 26 38.25 1.10 -3.67
C GLY A 26 38.95 1.44 -2.37
N ASN A 27 38.62 0.72 -1.31
CA ASN A 27 39.53 0.47 -0.17
C ASN A 27 39.21 -0.87 0.49
N ALA A 28 40.31 -1.44 0.97
CA ALA A 28 40.57 -2.79 1.40
C ALA A 28 39.68 -3.33 2.53
N ILE A 29 39.48 -4.65 2.50
CA ILE A 29 38.85 -5.50 3.49
C ILE A 29 39.78 -5.75 4.67
N PRO A 30 39.31 -5.73 5.93
CA PRO A 30 39.84 -6.57 7.00
C PRO A 30 38.90 -7.71 7.31
N SER A 31 39.41 -8.93 7.26
CA SER A 31 38.81 -10.17 7.74
C SER A 31 38.48 -10.09 9.23
N ARG A 32 37.28 -10.44 9.66
CA ARG A 32 37.01 -10.93 11.01
C ARG A 32 35.72 -11.75 11.12
N SER A 33 35.96 -12.98 11.59
CA SER A 33 35.15 -13.84 12.49
C SER A 33 33.68 -14.10 12.18
N ALA A 34 33.42 -15.40 12.13
CA ALA A 34 32.11 -16.04 12.16
C ALA A 34 31.18 -15.41 13.21
N ALA A 35 30.17 -14.75 12.75
CA ALA A 35 29.02 -14.34 13.57
C ALA A 35 27.84 -15.24 13.22
N THR A 36 27.41 -15.93 14.24
CA THR A 36 26.22 -16.72 14.44
C THR A 36 25.04 -16.29 13.56
N CYS A 37 24.55 -17.25 12.77
CA CYS A 37 23.31 -17.12 12.00
C CYS A 37 22.15 -16.78 12.95
N HIS A 38 21.81 -15.52 13.04
CA HIS A 38 20.54 -15.08 13.66
C HIS A 38 19.43 -15.53 12.71
N VAL A 39 18.62 -16.47 13.17
CA VAL A 39 17.32 -16.80 12.60
C VAL A 39 16.56 -15.49 12.41
N MET A 40 16.39 -15.08 11.15
CA MET A 40 15.59 -13.92 10.78
C MET A 40 14.17 -14.14 11.29
N SER A 41 13.86 -13.50 12.40
CA SER A 41 12.54 -13.36 12.97
C SER A 41 11.56 -12.89 11.88
N ARG A 42 10.44 -13.60 11.72
CA ARG A 42 9.30 -13.20 10.90
C ARG A 42 9.04 -11.72 11.13
N THR A 43 9.17 -10.88 10.10
CA THR A 43 8.76 -9.48 10.15
C THR A 43 7.24 -9.45 10.23
N CYS A 44 6.72 -9.58 11.44
CA CYS A 44 5.33 -9.32 11.76
C CYS A 44 5.09 -7.80 11.58
N TYR A 45 3.94 -7.41 11.01
CA TYR A 45 3.48 -6.04 11.08
C TYR A 45 3.46 -5.61 12.55
N LYS A 46 4.39 -4.74 12.95
CA LYS A 46 4.36 -4.16 14.29
C LYS A 46 3.58 -2.86 14.22
N VAL A 47 2.31 -2.92 14.59
CA VAL A 47 1.54 -1.74 14.98
C VAL A 47 1.92 -1.47 16.43
N TYR A 48 2.44 -0.29 16.69
CA TYR A 48 2.92 0.07 18.03
C TYR A 48 1.80 0.60 18.92
N ASP A 49 0.80 1.26 18.33
CA ASP A 49 -0.36 1.80 19.05
C ASP A 49 -1.58 1.81 18.13
N ASN A 50 -2.60 1.02 18.47
CA ASN A 50 -3.85 0.93 17.73
C ASN A 50 -4.73 2.19 17.85
N ALA A 51 -4.44 3.09 18.81
CA ALA A 51 -5.20 4.32 19.00
C ALA A 51 -5.02 5.31 17.84
N TYR A 52 -3.97 5.15 17.05
CA TYR A 52 -3.64 6.05 15.95
C TYR A 52 -3.91 5.43 14.57
N PRO A 53 -4.27 6.26 13.57
CA PRO A 53 -4.26 5.80 12.17
C PRO A 53 -2.85 5.44 11.71
N HIS A 54 -2.78 4.50 10.77
CA HIS A 54 -1.51 4.09 10.17
C HIS A 54 -1.58 4.21 8.65
N PHE A 55 -0.50 4.72 8.07
CA PHE A 55 -0.26 4.63 6.64
C PHE A 55 0.34 3.27 6.31
N LEU A 56 -0.28 2.58 5.36
CA LEU A 56 0.07 1.21 4.96
C LEU A 56 0.32 1.12 3.46
N THR A 57 1.22 0.22 3.10
CA THR A 57 1.51 -0.12 1.69
C THR A 57 1.42 -1.63 1.51
N CYS A 58 0.68 -2.08 0.51
CA CYS A 58 0.65 -3.48 0.10
C CYS A 58 1.12 -3.59 -1.36
N ILE A 59 2.19 -4.32 -1.59
CA ILE A 59 2.84 -4.46 -2.89
C ILE A 59 2.61 -5.89 -3.38
N VAL A 60 2.23 -6.05 -4.65
CA VAL A 60 2.23 -7.37 -5.31
C VAL A 60 3.68 -7.81 -5.49
N VAL A 61 3.98 -9.07 -5.22
CA VAL A 61 5.32 -9.65 -5.40
C VAL A 61 5.84 -9.28 -6.79
N GLU A 62 7.12 -8.87 -6.87
CA GLU A 62 7.80 -8.43 -8.09
C GLU A 62 7.11 -7.27 -8.83
N TRP A 63 6.29 -6.50 -8.13
CA TRP A 63 5.57 -5.37 -8.72
C TRP A 63 4.69 -5.77 -9.92
N LEU A 64 4.16 -7.00 -9.91
CA LEU A 64 3.33 -7.52 -10.99
C LEU A 64 2.05 -6.69 -11.14
N PRO A 65 1.70 -6.23 -12.37
CA PRO A 65 0.61 -5.29 -12.59
C PRO A 65 -0.77 -6.00 -12.63
N VAL A 66 -1.20 -6.53 -11.49
CA VAL A 66 -2.46 -7.30 -11.37
C VAL A 66 -3.68 -6.38 -11.37
N PHE A 67 -3.57 -5.15 -10.82
CA PHE A 67 -4.69 -4.21 -10.68
C PHE A 67 -4.96 -3.38 -11.94
N THR A 68 -4.45 -3.78 -13.09
CA THR A 68 -4.87 -3.25 -14.40
C THR A 68 -6.27 -3.72 -14.80
N ARG A 69 -6.81 -4.73 -14.12
CA ARG A 69 -8.14 -5.29 -14.34
C ARG A 69 -9.14 -4.77 -13.31
N PRO A 70 -10.31 -4.26 -13.74
CA PRO A 70 -11.33 -3.76 -12.81
C PRO A 70 -11.84 -4.80 -11.81
N ASP A 71 -11.95 -6.07 -12.21
CA ASP A 71 -12.36 -7.19 -11.35
C ASP A 71 -11.36 -7.46 -10.21
N ALA A 72 -10.05 -7.32 -10.48
CA ALA A 72 -9.02 -7.44 -9.45
C ALA A 72 -9.11 -6.28 -8.44
N VAL A 73 -9.36 -5.06 -8.92
CA VAL A 73 -9.57 -3.89 -8.04
C VAL A 73 -10.82 -4.06 -7.19
N GLN A 74 -11.90 -4.60 -7.77
CA GLN A 74 -13.16 -4.80 -7.06
C GLN A 74 -13.01 -5.73 -5.86
N ILE A 75 -12.19 -6.78 -5.95
CA ILE A 75 -11.88 -7.68 -4.82
C ILE A 75 -11.30 -6.89 -3.62
N VAL A 76 -10.43 -5.92 -3.88
CA VAL A 76 -9.84 -5.06 -2.84
C VAL A 76 -10.91 -4.16 -2.22
N LEU A 77 -11.71 -3.48 -3.06
CA LEU A 77 -12.77 -2.56 -2.61
C LEU A 77 -13.83 -3.29 -1.80
N ASP A 78 -14.26 -4.48 -2.24
CA ASP A 78 -15.24 -5.30 -1.52
C ASP A 78 -14.71 -5.75 -0.15
N SER A 79 -13.42 -6.11 -0.07
CA SER A 79 -12.79 -6.49 1.18
C SER A 79 -12.75 -5.32 2.17
N TRP A 80 -12.37 -4.12 1.75
CA TRP A 80 -12.42 -2.93 2.61
C TRP A 80 -13.85 -2.57 3.03
N THR A 81 -14.78 -2.61 2.09
CA THR A 81 -16.21 -2.36 2.37
C THR A 81 -16.75 -3.34 3.42
N PHE A 82 -16.40 -4.62 3.31
CA PHE A 82 -16.77 -5.64 4.31
C PHE A 82 -16.20 -5.31 5.69
N LEU A 83 -14.90 -5.00 5.78
CA LEU A 83 -14.26 -4.67 7.06
C LEU A 83 -14.87 -3.41 7.70
N GLN A 84 -15.19 -2.39 6.90
CA GLN A 84 -15.85 -1.16 7.37
C GLN A 84 -17.26 -1.47 7.90
N ARG A 85 -18.09 -2.22 7.15
CA ARG A 85 -19.43 -2.59 7.56
C ARG A 85 -19.46 -3.46 8.81
N ALA A 86 -18.44 -4.27 9.01
CA ALA A 86 -18.26 -5.09 10.21
C ALA A 86 -17.71 -4.30 11.41
N GLY A 87 -17.46 -2.99 11.28
CA GLY A 87 -16.86 -2.15 12.31
C GLY A 87 -15.41 -2.52 12.66
N ARG A 88 -14.76 -3.32 11.81
CA ARG A 88 -13.40 -3.84 12.03
C ARG A 88 -12.29 -2.92 11.53
N LEU A 89 -12.60 -2.01 10.60
CA LEU A 89 -11.64 -1.08 10.00
C LEU A 89 -12.30 0.28 9.77
N LYS A 90 -11.64 1.36 10.17
CA LYS A 90 -11.95 2.73 9.73
C LYS A 90 -10.95 3.12 8.66
N LEU A 91 -11.41 3.32 7.43
CA LEU A 91 -10.59 3.71 6.29
C LEU A 91 -10.66 5.23 6.10
N PHE A 92 -9.51 5.90 6.00
CA PHE A 92 -9.43 7.36 5.85
C PHE A 92 -9.08 7.78 4.42
N ALA A 93 -8.13 7.13 3.79
CA ALA A 93 -7.74 7.40 2.42
C ALA A 93 -7.19 6.14 1.76
N TYR A 94 -7.29 6.06 0.42
CA TYR A 94 -6.69 4.97 -0.35
C TYR A 94 -6.35 5.38 -1.77
N VAL A 95 -5.42 4.65 -2.37
CA VAL A 95 -5.17 4.56 -3.81
C VAL A 95 -4.77 3.14 -4.17
N ILE A 96 -5.34 2.63 -5.26
CA ILE A 96 -4.96 1.35 -5.87
C ILE A 96 -4.30 1.68 -7.20
N LEU A 97 -3.03 1.32 -7.33
CA LEU A 97 -2.23 1.44 -8.54
C LEU A 97 -2.10 0.06 -9.20
N GLU A 98 -1.49 -0.01 -10.36
CA GLU A 98 -1.41 -1.23 -11.17
C GLU A 98 -0.80 -2.44 -10.44
N ASN A 99 0.08 -2.22 -9.47
CA ASN A 99 0.89 -3.26 -8.81
C ASN A 99 1.02 -3.11 -7.28
N HIS A 100 0.45 -2.08 -6.71
CA HIS A 100 0.43 -1.86 -5.26
C HIS A 100 -0.71 -0.94 -4.85
N LEU A 101 -0.94 -0.86 -3.56
CA LEU A 101 -1.92 0.05 -2.98
C LEU A 101 -1.33 0.73 -1.74
N HIS A 102 -1.76 1.97 -1.52
CA HIS A 102 -1.55 2.71 -0.29
C HIS A 102 -2.89 3.02 0.36
N PHE A 103 -2.93 2.99 1.67
CA PHE A 103 -4.12 3.38 2.41
C PHE A 103 -3.79 3.85 3.82
N ILE A 104 -4.69 4.64 4.40
CA ILE A 104 -4.64 5.03 5.80
C ILE A 104 -5.84 4.41 6.49
N ALA A 105 -5.59 3.69 7.57
CA ALA A 105 -6.63 3.04 8.33
C ALA A 105 -6.32 2.99 9.83
N SER A 106 -7.37 2.83 10.64
CA SER A 106 -7.29 2.47 12.06
C SER A 106 -8.21 1.30 12.38
N SER A 107 -7.87 0.58 13.45
CA SER A 107 -8.65 -0.54 13.98
C SER A 107 -8.13 -0.89 15.36
N ASP A 108 -8.94 -1.45 16.22
CA ASP A 108 -8.52 -1.96 17.53
C ASP A 108 -7.52 -3.12 17.40
N GLU A 109 -7.56 -3.87 16.30
CA GLU A 109 -6.67 -4.99 15.99
C GLU A 109 -6.02 -4.85 14.59
N LEU A 110 -5.48 -3.68 14.27
CA LEU A 110 -5.04 -3.31 12.92
C LEU A 110 -4.12 -4.35 12.27
N SER A 111 -3.15 -4.90 13.00
CA SER A 111 -2.26 -5.95 12.49
C SER A 111 -3.00 -7.19 12.01
N LYS A 112 -4.00 -7.61 12.76
CA LYS A 112 -4.85 -8.77 12.43
C LYS A 112 -5.72 -8.47 11.22
N GLU A 113 -6.39 -7.30 11.22
CA GLU A 113 -7.27 -6.89 10.13
C GLU A 113 -6.53 -6.76 8.79
N VAL A 114 -5.32 -6.21 8.81
CA VAL A 114 -4.45 -6.15 7.62
C VAL A 114 -3.99 -7.56 7.20
N GLY A 115 -3.70 -8.44 8.16
CA GLY A 115 -3.38 -9.84 7.89
C GLY A 115 -4.52 -10.60 7.23
N ASP A 116 -5.73 -10.46 7.77
CA ASP A 116 -6.97 -11.05 7.22
C ASP A 116 -7.28 -10.50 5.82
N PHE A 117 -7.20 -9.18 5.65
CA PHE A 117 -7.34 -8.51 4.34
C PHE A 117 -6.36 -9.10 3.31
N LYS A 118 -5.06 -9.16 3.64
CA LYS A 118 -4.04 -9.70 2.71
C LYS A 118 -4.28 -11.18 2.42
N SER A 119 -4.64 -11.98 3.40
CA SER A 119 -4.91 -13.40 3.22
C SER A 119 -6.13 -13.65 2.35
N PHE A 120 -7.23 -12.94 2.59
CA PHE A 120 -8.46 -13.06 1.82
C PHE A 120 -8.27 -12.59 0.37
N THR A 121 -7.75 -11.37 0.18
CA THR A 121 -7.55 -10.80 -1.15
C THR A 121 -6.56 -11.60 -1.98
N ALA A 122 -5.47 -12.12 -1.38
CA ALA A 122 -4.52 -12.98 -2.08
C ALA A 122 -5.20 -14.22 -2.67
N ARG A 123 -6.02 -14.93 -1.89
CA ARG A 123 -6.76 -16.10 -2.38
C ARG A 123 -7.68 -15.74 -3.54
N LYS A 124 -8.52 -14.72 -3.37
CA LYS A 124 -9.47 -14.29 -4.39
C LYS A 124 -8.81 -13.80 -5.67
N LEU A 125 -7.68 -13.10 -5.56
CA LEU A 125 -6.92 -12.63 -6.72
C LEU A 125 -6.21 -13.78 -7.44
N ILE A 126 -5.71 -14.78 -6.71
CA ILE A 126 -5.15 -16.00 -7.31
C ILE A 126 -6.26 -16.78 -8.04
N ASP A 127 -7.43 -16.98 -7.41
CA ASP A 127 -8.58 -17.63 -8.05
C ASP A 127 -9.00 -16.91 -9.35
N LEU A 128 -9.02 -15.58 -9.32
CA LEU A 128 -9.30 -14.75 -10.50
C LEU A 128 -8.24 -14.95 -11.60
N LEU A 129 -6.96 -14.95 -11.26
CA LEU A 129 -5.86 -15.15 -12.20
C LEU A 129 -5.89 -16.56 -12.81
N GLN A 130 -6.23 -17.58 -12.02
CA GLN A 130 -6.39 -18.96 -12.49
C GLN A 130 -7.57 -19.07 -13.46
N SER A 131 -8.74 -18.51 -13.11
CA SER A 131 -9.91 -18.52 -13.97
C SER A 131 -9.72 -17.75 -15.28
N ALA A 132 -8.87 -16.72 -15.24
CA ALA A 132 -8.49 -15.93 -16.43
C ALA A 132 -7.36 -16.55 -17.26
N GLY A 133 -6.79 -17.68 -16.83
CA GLY A 133 -5.67 -18.32 -17.52
C GLY A 133 -4.38 -17.48 -17.52
N ALA A 134 -4.16 -16.62 -16.52
CA ALA A 134 -3.01 -15.71 -16.43
C ALA A 134 -1.72 -16.46 -16.03
N LYS A 135 -1.33 -17.46 -16.81
CA LYS A 135 -0.26 -18.41 -16.51
C LYS A 135 1.07 -17.73 -16.19
N THR A 136 1.51 -16.76 -16.97
CA THR A 136 2.78 -16.06 -16.77
C THR A 136 2.86 -15.36 -15.37
N ILE A 137 1.76 -14.73 -14.95
CA ILE A 137 1.70 -14.08 -13.63
C ILE A 137 1.72 -15.15 -12.53
N LEU A 138 0.93 -16.22 -12.68
CA LEU A 138 0.88 -17.31 -11.71
C LEU A 138 2.23 -18.01 -11.55
N ASP A 139 2.95 -18.27 -12.65
CA ASP A 139 4.30 -18.86 -12.62
C ASP A 139 5.29 -17.97 -11.85
N GLN A 140 5.20 -16.63 -12.01
CA GLN A 140 6.04 -15.70 -11.27
C GLN A 140 5.67 -15.66 -9.78
N LEU A 141 4.39 -15.66 -9.43
CA LEU A 141 3.93 -15.72 -8.03
C LEU A 141 4.36 -17.02 -7.33
N ALA A 142 4.37 -18.15 -8.06
CA ALA A 142 4.84 -19.44 -7.55
C ALA A 142 6.38 -19.46 -7.38
N PHE A 143 7.12 -18.95 -8.38
CA PHE A 143 8.59 -18.94 -8.37
C PHE A 143 9.14 -18.08 -7.22
N ARG A 144 8.49 -16.96 -6.91
CA ARG A 144 8.92 -16.01 -5.85
C ARG A 144 8.42 -16.38 -4.47
N LYS A 145 7.65 -17.43 -4.35
CA LYS A 145 7.25 -17.96 -3.04
C LYS A 145 8.48 -18.29 -2.20
N ALA A 146 8.54 -17.72 -1.00
CA ALA A 146 9.64 -17.98 -0.08
C ALA A 146 9.74 -19.49 0.25
N LYS A 147 10.95 -20.07 0.19
CA LYS A 147 11.19 -21.51 0.36
C LYS A 147 10.62 -22.10 1.66
N HIS A 148 10.55 -21.30 2.71
CA HIS A 148 10.01 -21.73 4.01
C HIS A 148 8.48 -21.78 4.06
N LYS A 149 7.78 -21.34 3.01
CA LYS A 149 6.31 -21.36 2.92
C LYS A 149 5.83 -22.57 2.16
N SER A 150 5.86 -23.74 2.81
CA SER A 150 5.36 -24.99 2.24
C SER A 150 3.83 -25.11 2.26
N ASP A 151 3.15 -24.21 2.99
CA ASP A 151 1.69 -24.23 3.23
C ASP A 151 0.86 -23.63 2.09
N ARG A 152 1.48 -23.13 1.03
CA ARG A 152 0.81 -22.48 -0.11
C ARG A 152 1.58 -22.66 -1.40
N ASP A 153 0.90 -22.56 -2.55
CA ASP A 153 1.52 -22.67 -3.87
C ASP A 153 2.02 -21.32 -4.40
N PHE A 154 1.40 -20.22 -3.97
CA PHE A 154 1.68 -18.87 -4.47
C PHE A 154 1.95 -17.90 -3.31
N GLN A 155 2.75 -16.88 -3.59
CA GLN A 155 2.87 -15.69 -2.75
C GLN A 155 2.39 -14.48 -3.54
N PHE A 156 1.29 -13.84 -3.11
CA PHE A 156 0.70 -12.70 -3.79
C PHE A 156 1.26 -11.37 -3.26
N TRP A 157 1.17 -11.13 -1.95
CA TRP A 157 1.66 -9.90 -1.34
C TRP A 157 3.11 -10.03 -0.90
N GLN A 158 3.89 -8.98 -1.21
CA GLN A 158 5.26 -8.85 -0.70
C GLN A 158 5.25 -8.77 0.83
N GLU A 159 6.27 -9.37 1.45
CA GLU A 159 6.52 -9.25 2.89
C GLU A 159 7.29 -7.97 3.22
N GLY A 160 7.28 -7.56 4.50
CA GLY A 160 8.12 -6.47 4.99
C GLY A 160 7.54 -5.07 4.82
N SER A 161 6.24 -4.91 4.54
CA SER A 161 5.62 -3.59 4.64
C SER A 161 5.54 -3.17 6.11
N HIS A 162 6.04 -1.98 6.41
CA HIS A 162 6.03 -1.41 7.76
C HIS A 162 4.91 -0.38 7.86
N PRO A 163 3.90 -0.58 8.73
CA PRO A 163 2.90 0.44 9.03
C PRO A 163 3.59 1.67 9.60
N GLN A 164 3.27 2.85 9.09
CA GLN A 164 3.75 4.10 9.63
C GLN A 164 2.63 4.76 10.43
N GLN A 165 2.80 4.85 11.75
CA GLN A 165 1.86 5.53 12.63
C GLN A 165 1.77 7.01 12.28
N ILE A 166 0.55 7.55 12.28
CA ILE A 166 0.26 8.96 12.02
C ILE A 166 -0.05 9.62 13.36
N SER A 167 0.86 10.47 13.82
CA SER A 167 0.80 11.06 15.16
C SER A 167 0.42 12.55 15.18
N SER A 168 0.20 13.18 14.01
CA SER A 168 -0.24 14.57 13.90
C SER A 168 -1.12 14.82 12.70
N ASP A 169 -1.89 15.92 12.75
CA ASP A 169 -2.74 16.38 11.65
C ASP A 169 -1.92 16.73 10.41
N GLU A 170 -0.74 17.32 10.59
CA GLU A 170 0.16 17.65 9.47
C GLU A 170 0.62 16.39 8.75
N MET A 171 0.96 15.34 9.52
CA MET A 171 1.36 14.05 8.95
C MET A 171 0.20 13.38 8.23
N MET A 172 -1.04 13.47 8.78
CA MET A 172 -2.23 12.97 8.14
C MET A 172 -2.44 13.66 6.78
N CYS A 173 -2.41 15.00 6.74
CA CYS A 173 -2.52 15.78 5.49
C CYS A 173 -1.44 15.36 4.47
N GLN A 174 -0.18 15.26 4.90
CA GLN A 174 0.91 14.84 4.01
C GLN A 174 0.69 13.45 3.41
N LYS A 175 0.20 12.49 4.22
CA LYS A 175 -0.05 11.13 3.74
C LYS A 175 -1.27 11.05 2.82
N ILE A 176 -2.33 11.81 3.09
CA ILE A 176 -3.49 11.92 2.22
C ILE A 176 -3.07 12.52 0.86
N ASP A 177 -2.32 13.63 0.87
CA ASP A 177 -1.79 14.25 -0.35
C ASP A 177 -0.90 13.27 -1.14
N TYR A 178 0.01 12.57 -0.46
CA TYR A 178 0.83 11.54 -1.09
C TYR A 178 0.00 10.46 -1.77
N ILE A 179 -1.04 9.95 -1.11
CA ILE A 179 -1.95 8.94 -1.67
C ILE A 179 -2.64 9.47 -2.92
N HIS A 180 -3.22 10.67 -2.85
CA HIS A 180 -4.03 11.21 -3.93
C HIS A 180 -3.19 11.65 -5.13
N TYR A 181 -2.02 12.25 -4.89
CA TYR A 181 -1.13 12.72 -5.96
C TYR A 181 -0.24 11.61 -6.55
N ASN A 182 -0.23 10.39 -6.00
CA ASN A 182 0.58 9.29 -6.52
C ASN A 182 0.32 9.00 -8.02
N PRO A 183 -0.95 8.89 -8.50
CA PRO A 183 -1.23 8.68 -9.93
C PRO A 183 -0.78 9.86 -10.82
N VAL A 184 -0.84 11.10 -10.30
CA VAL A 184 -0.38 12.29 -11.03
C VAL A 184 1.14 12.27 -11.17
N GLN A 185 1.86 12.01 -10.08
CA GLN A 185 3.33 11.91 -10.09
C GLN A 185 3.85 10.81 -11.01
N ARG A 186 3.05 9.77 -11.24
CA ARG A 186 3.34 8.70 -12.19
C ARG A 186 2.91 9.00 -13.63
N GLY A 187 2.28 10.13 -13.87
CA GLY A 187 1.83 10.53 -15.20
C GLY A 187 0.60 9.78 -15.71
N PHE A 188 -0.17 9.13 -14.83
CA PHE A 188 -1.38 8.42 -15.24
C PHE A 188 -2.57 9.35 -15.47
N VAL A 189 -2.64 10.44 -14.71
CA VAL A 189 -3.68 11.47 -14.79
C VAL A 189 -3.08 12.83 -14.44
N ASP A 190 -3.73 13.92 -14.87
CA ASP A 190 -3.29 15.29 -14.59
C ASP A 190 -3.87 15.82 -13.27
N ASP A 191 -4.99 15.26 -12.80
CA ASP A 191 -5.67 15.65 -11.56
C ASP A 191 -5.99 14.40 -10.72
N PRO A 192 -5.76 14.43 -9.40
CA PRO A 192 -6.06 13.31 -8.50
C PRO A 192 -7.48 12.78 -8.59
N VAL A 193 -8.50 13.65 -8.81
CA VAL A 193 -9.92 13.24 -8.90
C VAL A 193 -10.24 12.42 -10.15
N HIS A 194 -9.36 12.44 -11.15
CA HIS A 194 -9.50 11.66 -12.38
C HIS A 194 -9.04 10.21 -12.20
N TRP A 195 -8.23 9.91 -11.17
CA TRP A 195 -7.87 8.52 -10.87
C TRP A 195 -9.03 7.81 -10.17
N ARG A 196 -9.71 6.95 -10.93
CA ARG A 196 -10.93 6.25 -10.48
C ARG A 196 -10.73 5.45 -9.18
N TYR A 197 -9.56 4.86 -9.00
CA TYR A 197 -9.27 3.91 -7.90
C TYR A 197 -8.58 4.58 -6.72
N SER A 198 -9.05 5.77 -6.35
CA SER A 198 -8.60 6.48 -5.15
C SER A 198 -9.76 7.18 -4.43
N SER A 199 -9.51 7.55 -3.17
CA SER A 199 -10.43 8.36 -2.36
C SER A 199 -10.36 9.86 -2.64
N ALA A 200 -9.61 10.33 -3.66
CA ALA A 200 -9.49 11.75 -3.98
C ALA A 200 -10.86 12.41 -4.23
N ARG A 201 -11.79 11.68 -4.87
CA ARG A 201 -13.15 12.15 -5.12
C ARG A 201 -13.94 12.40 -3.82
N ASN A 202 -13.81 11.52 -2.81
CA ASN A 202 -14.47 11.71 -1.51
C ASN A 202 -14.00 13.00 -0.85
N TYR A 203 -12.71 13.31 -0.92
CA TYR A 203 -12.12 14.54 -0.37
C TYR A 203 -12.51 15.80 -1.18
N ALA A 204 -12.85 15.64 -2.45
CA ALA A 204 -13.40 16.71 -3.30
C ALA A 204 -14.92 16.89 -3.17
N GLY A 205 -15.59 16.16 -2.27
CA GLY A 205 -17.04 16.18 -2.10
C GLY A 205 -17.80 15.48 -3.24
N LEU A 206 -17.13 14.64 -4.03
CA LEU A 206 -17.70 13.87 -5.12
C LEU A 206 -17.90 12.42 -4.70
N PRO A 207 -18.86 11.68 -5.31
CA PRO A 207 -19.03 10.25 -5.03
C PRO A 207 -17.77 9.46 -5.36
N GLY A 208 -17.20 8.76 -4.36
CA GLY A 208 -16.14 7.78 -4.52
C GLY A 208 -16.67 6.38 -4.82
N LEU A 209 -15.77 5.39 -5.03
CA LEU A 209 -16.18 3.99 -5.21
C LEU A 209 -16.58 3.32 -3.89
N ILE A 210 -15.94 3.72 -2.80
CA ILE A 210 -16.30 3.33 -1.43
C ILE A 210 -16.20 4.56 -0.52
N GLU A 211 -16.93 4.54 0.58
CA GLU A 211 -16.88 5.61 1.57
C GLU A 211 -15.57 5.57 2.37
N VAL A 212 -15.08 6.75 2.74
CA VAL A 212 -13.95 6.92 3.65
C VAL A 212 -14.27 7.96 4.71
N ALA A 213 -13.67 7.85 5.89
CA ALA A 213 -13.82 8.82 6.95
C ALA A 213 -12.96 10.06 6.64
N THR A 214 -13.60 11.15 6.24
CA THR A 214 -12.93 12.43 5.96
C THR A 214 -12.88 13.35 7.18
N ASP A 215 -13.63 13.03 8.23
CA ASP A 215 -13.77 13.73 9.52
C ASP A 215 -12.82 13.13 10.58
N TRP A 216 -11.55 13.26 10.38
CA TRP A 216 -10.53 12.67 11.25
C TRP A 216 -9.91 13.67 12.27
N ARG A 217 -10.46 14.88 12.37
CA ARG A 217 -10.10 15.93 13.32
C ARG A 217 -11.04 15.94 14.51
#